data_ed2933908d349dc923bbf5879eea573b
#
_entry.id   ed2933908d349dc923bbf5879eea573b
#
_cell.length_a   1.000
_cell.length_b   1.000
_cell.length_c   1.000
_cell.angle_alpha   90.00
_cell.angle_beta   90.00
_cell.angle_gamma   90.00
#
_symmetry.space_group_name_H-M   'P 1'
#
loop_
_entity.id
_entity.type
_entity.pdbx_description
1 polymer ?
#
loop_
_entity_poly.entity_id
_entity_poly.type
_entity_poly.pdbx_seq_one_letter_code
_entity_poly.pdbx_strand_id
1 'polypeptide(L)'
;MRILLVTHPPLTAELGAPQITLRLAAALRERGHDAPVWSPAPVPAGFGSFRRRQTAAIERFAAENGPFDVIDTPVTSASRRLARQGHLVVRSVQPELPYLFHNHAGQLRHHPGPRAAYHAVAALPTAAGLLAGWRRARLILCLGTLELAWMRRRFPFWRHKLGLWTGCPAPEERDLLTAVRRQRATVLPGPGVRFLWIGRWAEHKGTRRLVRFLHERLAAFPADTITIAGCGPSAAEDLPAEWLRTHRIRLVPSFGRAELPALLAGHDAGLFTSEVEGWGLSLNEMLESGLPVYATEQGAVPDLRPDFPTALRQFPPGPTIELMSPAEPGPAYEERFNWASIARSWEIQVQESRLSK
;
A
#
# COMPACT_ATOMS: atom_id res chain seq x y z
N MET A 1 3.66 -8.95 25.86
CA MET A 1 2.24 -8.67 25.68
C MET A 1 1.64 -9.71 24.76
N ARG A 2 0.32 -9.96 24.91
CA ARG A 2 -0.45 -10.79 23.99
C ARG A 2 -1.20 -9.87 23.02
N ILE A 3 -0.87 -9.91 21.72
CA ILE A 3 -1.27 -8.92 20.72
C ILE A 3 -2.02 -9.62 19.59
N LEU A 4 -3.31 -9.34 19.41
CA LEU A 4 -4.06 -9.82 18.26
C LEU A 4 -3.87 -8.83 17.08
N LEU A 5 -3.27 -9.32 16.01
CA LEU A 5 -3.15 -8.57 14.75
C LEU A 5 -4.20 -9.05 13.75
N VAL A 6 -5.06 -8.16 13.30
CA VAL A 6 -6.15 -8.48 12.38
C VAL A 6 -5.90 -7.89 11.00
N THR A 7 -6.15 -8.71 9.97
CA THR A 7 -6.24 -8.27 8.57
C THR A 7 -7.53 -8.78 7.95
N HIS A 8 -8.11 -8.08 6.99
CA HIS A 8 -9.38 -8.49 6.37
C HIS A 8 -9.21 -9.52 5.24
N PRO A 9 -8.22 -9.40 4.34
CA PRO A 9 -7.96 -10.39 3.31
C PRO A 9 -7.48 -11.72 3.90
N PRO A 10 -7.57 -12.83 3.15
CA PRO A 10 -6.95 -14.09 3.54
C PRO A 10 -5.47 -13.92 3.88
N LEU A 11 -4.97 -14.75 4.80
CA LEU A 11 -3.57 -14.73 5.23
C LEU A 11 -2.68 -15.33 4.13
N THR A 12 -2.19 -14.47 3.25
CA THR A 12 -1.26 -14.83 2.17
C THR A 12 -0.18 -13.77 2.03
N ALA A 13 1.03 -14.17 1.67
CA ALA A 13 2.14 -13.28 1.37
C ALA A 13 2.01 -12.61 -0.02
N GLU A 14 1.09 -13.07 -0.86
CA GLU A 14 0.86 -12.53 -2.21
C GLU A 14 0.16 -11.16 -2.21
N LEU A 15 -0.55 -10.83 -1.13
CA LEU A 15 -1.27 -9.57 -0.99
C LEU A 15 -0.54 -8.64 -0.01
N GLY A 16 -0.35 -7.38 -0.38
CA GLY A 16 0.43 -6.41 0.40
C GLY A 16 -0.05 -6.21 1.84
N ALA A 17 -1.36 -6.09 2.09
CA ALA A 17 -1.87 -5.85 3.44
C ALA A 17 -1.68 -7.03 4.39
N PRO A 18 -1.98 -8.32 4.01
CA PRO A 18 -1.62 -9.47 4.82
C PRO A 18 -0.12 -9.63 4.99
N GLN A 19 0.67 -9.46 3.94
CA GLN A 19 2.13 -9.55 3.99
C GLN A 19 2.71 -8.63 5.07
N ILE A 20 2.35 -7.35 5.06
CA ILE A 20 2.80 -6.37 6.06
C ILE A 20 2.37 -6.79 7.48
N THR A 21 1.14 -7.31 7.65
CA THR A 21 0.66 -7.75 8.96
C THR A 21 1.42 -8.98 9.48
N LEU A 22 1.69 -9.94 8.61
CA LEU A 22 2.47 -11.14 8.95
C LEU A 22 3.92 -10.77 9.33
N ARG A 23 4.55 -9.84 8.62
CA ARG A 23 5.91 -9.36 8.93
C ARG A 23 5.97 -8.61 10.25
N LEU A 24 5.00 -7.72 10.52
CA LEU A 24 4.90 -7.06 11.82
C LEU A 24 4.76 -8.09 12.96
N ALA A 25 3.90 -9.10 12.77
CA ALA A 25 3.73 -10.16 13.76
C ALA A 25 5.02 -10.93 14.01
N ALA A 26 5.76 -11.31 12.97
CA ALA A 26 7.04 -11.99 13.10
C ALA A 26 8.04 -11.14 13.90
N ALA A 27 8.20 -9.88 13.55
CA ALA A 27 9.12 -8.98 14.26
C ALA A 27 8.70 -8.71 15.71
N LEU A 28 7.38 -8.66 16.02
CA LEU A 28 6.90 -8.57 17.39
C LEU A 28 7.17 -9.84 18.20
N ARG A 29 7.09 -11.02 17.59
CA ARG A 29 7.45 -12.30 18.26
C ARG A 29 8.95 -12.38 18.58
N GLU A 30 9.82 -11.92 17.68
CA GLU A 30 11.26 -11.78 17.91
C GLU A 30 11.57 -10.86 19.11
N ARG A 31 10.69 -9.92 19.39
CA ARG A 31 10.76 -9.01 20.56
C ARG A 31 10.11 -9.59 21.84
N GLY A 32 9.73 -10.86 21.82
CA GLY A 32 9.17 -11.58 22.98
C GLY A 32 7.68 -11.36 23.23
N HIS A 33 6.91 -10.93 22.21
CA HIS A 33 5.45 -10.84 22.32
C HIS A 33 4.77 -12.11 21.80
N ASP A 34 3.60 -12.45 22.35
CA ASP A 34 2.66 -13.39 21.73
C ASP A 34 1.79 -12.60 20.74
N ALA A 35 2.06 -12.74 19.46
CA ALA A 35 1.45 -11.94 18.40
C ALA A 35 0.74 -12.82 17.35
N PRO A 36 -0.43 -13.42 17.67
CA PRO A 36 -1.23 -14.14 16.68
C PRO A 36 -1.78 -13.19 15.63
N VAL A 37 -1.78 -13.66 14.37
CA VAL A 37 -2.43 -13.00 13.24
C VAL A 37 -3.69 -13.74 12.88
N TRP A 38 -4.77 -13.01 12.66
CA TRP A 38 -6.04 -13.60 12.29
C TRP A 38 -6.75 -12.82 11.18
N SER A 39 -7.51 -13.54 10.36
CA SER A 39 -8.36 -12.97 9.31
C SER A 39 -9.76 -13.58 9.36
N PRO A 40 -10.81 -12.76 9.21
CA PRO A 40 -12.18 -13.25 9.08
C PRO A 40 -12.51 -13.83 7.70
N ALA A 41 -11.54 -13.98 6.81
CA ALA A 41 -11.75 -14.52 5.46
C ALA A 41 -11.64 -16.06 5.42
N PRO A 42 -12.60 -16.77 4.78
CA PRO A 42 -13.82 -16.24 4.20
C PRO A 42 -14.82 -15.77 5.26
N VAL A 43 -15.49 -14.62 5.00
CA VAL A 43 -16.45 -14.07 5.97
C VAL A 43 -17.66 -14.99 6.06
N PRO A 44 -18.06 -15.44 7.26
CA PRO A 44 -19.19 -16.36 7.44
C PRO A 44 -20.47 -15.82 6.81
N ALA A 45 -21.27 -16.71 6.23
CA ALA A 45 -22.63 -16.38 5.78
C ALA A 45 -23.51 -15.96 6.98
N GLY A 46 -24.58 -15.22 6.73
CA GLY A 46 -25.53 -14.82 7.78
C GLY A 46 -26.19 -13.48 7.53
N PHE A 47 -27.02 -13.07 8.48
CA PHE A 47 -27.75 -11.80 8.44
C PHE A 47 -26.84 -10.58 8.65
N GLY A 48 -27.21 -9.47 8.03
CA GLY A 48 -26.53 -8.19 8.14
C GLY A 48 -25.53 -7.93 7.00
N SER A 49 -25.01 -6.71 6.96
CA SER A 49 -24.03 -6.33 5.93
C SER A 49 -22.73 -7.12 6.09
N PHE A 50 -22.00 -7.28 4.98
CA PHE A 50 -20.70 -7.93 4.96
C PHE A 50 -19.77 -7.42 6.08
N ARG A 51 -19.68 -6.11 6.26
CA ARG A 51 -18.83 -5.50 7.31
C ARG A 51 -19.29 -5.87 8.72
N ARG A 52 -20.60 -5.94 8.99
CA ARG A 52 -21.11 -6.36 10.30
C ARG A 52 -20.74 -7.81 10.59
N ARG A 53 -20.89 -8.69 9.61
CA ARG A 53 -20.50 -10.11 9.77
C ARG A 53 -19.00 -10.25 9.99
N GLN A 54 -18.19 -9.51 9.24
CA GLN A 54 -16.74 -9.46 9.39
C GLN A 54 -16.33 -9.00 10.80
N THR A 55 -16.90 -7.88 11.29
CA THR A 55 -16.64 -7.37 12.64
C THR A 55 -17.09 -8.37 13.72
N ALA A 56 -18.26 -8.98 13.56
CA ALA A 56 -18.77 -9.98 14.52
C ALA A 56 -17.88 -11.23 14.59
N ALA A 57 -17.30 -11.66 13.46
CA ALA A 57 -16.34 -12.76 13.43
C ALA A 57 -15.05 -12.42 14.22
N ILE A 58 -14.51 -11.20 14.04
CA ILE A 58 -13.35 -10.72 14.81
C ILE A 58 -13.67 -10.65 16.31
N GLU A 59 -14.82 -10.10 16.68
CA GLU A 59 -15.26 -10.02 18.08
C GLU A 59 -15.39 -11.38 18.74
N ARG A 60 -15.91 -12.37 18.02
CA ARG A 60 -16.03 -13.74 18.48
C ARG A 60 -14.66 -14.37 18.70
N PHE A 61 -13.79 -14.30 17.68
CA PHE A 61 -12.44 -14.82 17.78
C PHE A 61 -11.68 -14.20 18.97
N ALA A 62 -11.77 -12.89 19.15
CA ALA A 62 -11.11 -12.19 20.26
C ALA A 62 -11.68 -12.65 21.63
N ALA A 63 -12.98 -12.93 21.73
CA ALA A 63 -13.60 -13.42 22.96
C ALA A 63 -13.22 -14.89 23.29
N GLU A 64 -13.14 -15.75 22.27
CA GLU A 64 -12.86 -17.18 22.42
C GLU A 64 -11.36 -17.43 22.69
N ASN A 65 -10.48 -16.58 22.15
CA ASN A 65 -9.03 -16.78 22.22
C ASN A 65 -8.32 -15.75 23.13
N GLY A 66 -9.06 -14.83 23.76
CA GLY A 66 -8.51 -13.83 24.70
C GLY A 66 -8.12 -14.41 26.06
N PRO A 67 -7.70 -13.55 27.02
CA PRO A 67 -7.59 -12.11 26.87
C PRO A 67 -6.40 -11.66 26.04
N PHE A 68 -6.56 -10.52 25.34
CA PHE A 68 -5.49 -9.83 24.62
C PHE A 68 -5.16 -8.50 25.30
N ASP A 69 -3.87 -8.21 25.48
CA ASP A 69 -3.42 -6.88 25.94
C ASP A 69 -3.73 -5.79 24.91
N VAL A 70 -3.52 -6.11 23.64
CA VAL A 70 -3.69 -5.21 22.50
C VAL A 70 -4.45 -5.92 21.38
N ILE A 71 -5.39 -5.20 20.77
CA ILE A 71 -6.08 -5.62 19.54
C ILE A 71 -5.81 -4.58 18.45
N ASP A 72 -4.99 -4.96 17.46
CA ASP A 72 -4.66 -4.15 16.28
C ASP A 72 -5.54 -4.58 15.12
N THR A 73 -6.37 -3.70 14.61
CA THR A 73 -7.38 -4.01 13.58
C THR A 73 -7.53 -2.88 12.56
N PRO A 74 -7.97 -3.18 11.32
CA PRO A 74 -8.41 -2.15 10.41
C PRO A 74 -9.57 -1.33 10.99
N VAL A 75 -9.64 -0.04 10.68
CA VAL A 75 -10.60 0.91 11.26
C VAL A 75 -12.07 0.49 11.06
N THR A 76 -12.37 -0.16 9.94
CA THR A 76 -13.74 -0.60 9.63
C THR A 76 -14.28 -1.68 10.56
N SER A 77 -13.40 -2.37 11.29
CA SER A 77 -13.74 -3.39 12.29
C SER A 77 -13.61 -2.91 13.73
N ALA A 78 -13.16 -1.66 13.97
CA ALA A 78 -13.01 -1.11 15.31
C ALA A 78 -14.37 -0.93 16.00
N SER A 79 -14.73 -1.84 16.89
CA SER A 79 -16.01 -1.87 17.59
C SER A 79 -15.89 -1.53 19.08
N ARG A 80 -17.03 -1.21 19.73
CA ARG A 80 -17.08 -1.01 21.18
C ARG A 80 -16.74 -2.30 21.95
N ARG A 81 -17.07 -3.46 21.38
CA ARG A 81 -16.84 -4.75 22.02
C ARG A 81 -15.33 -5.07 22.03
N LEU A 82 -14.64 -4.88 20.89
CA LEU A 82 -13.20 -5.02 20.81
C LEU A 82 -12.46 -4.04 21.74
N ALA A 83 -12.94 -2.79 21.84
CA ALA A 83 -12.38 -1.80 22.76
C ALA A 83 -12.53 -2.13 24.26
N ARG A 84 -13.43 -3.06 24.62
CA ARG A 84 -13.57 -3.60 25.98
C ARG A 84 -12.73 -4.87 26.21
N GLN A 85 -12.34 -5.56 25.14
CA GLN A 85 -11.58 -6.81 25.17
C GLN A 85 -10.06 -6.60 25.20
N GLY A 86 -9.59 -5.40 24.87
CA GLY A 86 -8.17 -5.05 24.89
C GLY A 86 -7.90 -3.59 24.52
N HIS A 87 -6.65 -3.16 24.60
CA HIS A 87 -6.23 -1.83 24.15
C HIS A 87 -6.37 -1.77 22.62
N LEU A 88 -7.36 -1.02 22.13
CA LEU A 88 -7.74 -1.00 20.72
C LEU A 88 -6.83 -0.06 19.92
N VAL A 89 -6.02 -0.63 19.04
CA VAL A 89 -5.21 0.04 18.03
C VAL A 89 -5.91 -0.09 16.68
N VAL A 90 -5.96 1.00 15.95
CA VAL A 90 -6.40 1.00 14.54
C VAL A 90 -5.20 1.30 13.66
N ARG A 91 -4.87 0.36 12.81
CA ARG A 91 -3.75 0.47 11.89
C ARG A 91 -4.25 0.67 10.46
N SER A 92 -3.83 1.76 9.83
CA SER A 92 -4.15 2.05 8.44
C SER A 92 -3.39 1.09 7.51
N VAL A 93 -4.06 0.64 6.48
CA VAL A 93 -3.46 -0.08 5.35
C VAL A 93 -3.54 0.74 4.06
N GLN A 94 -4.35 1.79 4.10
CA GLN A 94 -4.51 2.81 3.06
C GLN A 94 -5.20 4.02 3.69
N PRO A 95 -5.08 5.24 3.12
CA PRO A 95 -5.80 6.42 3.63
C PRO A 95 -7.30 6.26 3.39
N GLU A 96 -8.01 5.73 4.37
CA GLU A 96 -9.38 5.19 4.24
C GLU A 96 -10.41 6.20 3.71
N LEU A 97 -10.45 7.43 4.23
CA LEU A 97 -11.39 8.44 3.75
C LEU A 97 -11.02 8.97 2.36
N PRO A 98 -9.77 9.37 2.07
CA PRO A 98 -9.35 9.71 0.72
C PRO A 98 -9.66 8.60 -0.28
N TYR A 99 -9.39 7.35 0.08
CA TYR A 99 -9.68 6.19 -0.76
C TYR A 99 -11.20 6.00 -0.99
N LEU A 100 -11.99 6.14 0.06
CA LEU A 100 -13.46 6.06 -0.03
C LEU A 100 -14.00 7.11 -1.00
N PHE A 101 -13.62 8.37 -0.82
CA PHE A 101 -14.10 9.46 -1.67
C PHE A 101 -13.61 9.34 -3.11
N HIS A 102 -12.36 8.92 -3.30
CA HIS A 102 -11.81 8.69 -4.64
C HIS A 102 -12.60 7.62 -5.40
N ASN A 103 -12.86 6.47 -4.77
CA ASN A 103 -13.63 5.39 -5.37
C ASN A 103 -15.07 5.82 -5.69
N HIS A 104 -15.72 6.56 -4.79
CA HIS A 104 -17.07 7.05 -5.07
C HIS A 104 -17.09 8.10 -6.17
N ALA A 105 -16.11 8.99 -6.24
CA ALA A 105 -15.98 9.94 -7.34
C ALA A 105 -15.76 9.21 -8.69
N GLY A 106 -15.01 8.11 -8.69
CA GLY A 106 -14.85 7.24 -9.85
C GLY A 106 -16.18 6.63 -10.29
N GLN A 107 -16.91 6.03 -9.36
CA GLN A 107 -18.23 5.46 -9.64
C GLN A 107 -19.22 6.49 -10.19
N LEU A 108 -19.21 7.73 -9.66
CA LEU A 108 -20.03 8.82 -10.16
C LEU A 108 -19.73 9.19 -11.62
N ARG A 109 -18.46 9.14 -12.00
CA ARG A 109 -18.02 9.41 -13.38
C ARG A 109 -18.44 8.31 -14.37
N HIS A 110 -18.40 7.04 -13.92
CA HIS A 110 -18.71 5.89 -14.77
C HIS A 110 -20.22 5.60 -14.86
N HIS A 111 -21.01 5.99 -13.86
CA HIS A 111 -22.43 5.70 -13.77
C HIS A 111 -23.24 6.97 -13.50
N PRO A 112 -23.44 7.84 -14.54
CA PRO A 112 -24.28 9.04 -14.38
C PRO A 112 -25.74 8.68 -14.12
N GLY A 113 -26.51 9.64 -13.56
CA GLY A 113 -27.94 9.50 -13.32
C GLY A 113 -28.30 8.97 -11.91
N PRO A 114 -29.42 8.26 -11.72
CA PRO A 114 -29.91 7.84 -10.37
C PRO A 114 -28.92 6.96 -9.60
N ARG A 115 -28.09 6.18 -10.30
CA ARG A 115 -27.03 5.37 -9.68
C ARG A 115 -25.95 6.23 -9.02
N ALA A 116 -25.68 7.41 -9.57
CA ALA A 116 -24.75 8.37 -8.98
C ALA A 116 -25.22 8.82 -7.57
N ALA A 117 -26.50 9.16 -7.44
CA ALA A 117 -27.08 9.52 -6.13
C ALA A 117 -26.96 8.37 -5.13
N TYR A 118 -27.22 7.15 -5.55
CA TYR A 118 -27.05 5.94 -4.72
C TYR A 118 -25.60 5.82 -4.22
N HIS A 119 -24.60 5.95 -5.10
CA HIS A 119 -23.19 5.87 -4.71
C HIS A 119 -22.78 6.98 -3.74
N ALA A 120 -23.23 8.22 -3.97
CA ALA A 120 -22.97 9.34 -3.07
C ALA A 120 -23.55 9.10 -1.66
N VAL A 121 -24.81 8.61 -1.59
CA VAL A 121 -25.46 8.30 -0.31
C VAL A 121 -24.80 7.10 0.37
N ALA A 122 -24.40 6.07 -0.37
CA ALA A 122 -23.74 4.88 0.16
C ALA A 122 -22.36 5.16 0.79
N ALA A 123 -21.70 6.25 0.42
CA ALA A 123 -20.45 6.69 1.05
C ALA A 123 -20.64 7.15 2.50
N LEU A 124 -21.77 7.78 2.82
CA LEU A 124 -22.01 8.39 4.13
C LEU A 124 -21.98 7.39 5.29
N PRO A 125 -22.70 6.26 5.28
CA PRO A 125 -22.64 5.28 6.37
C PRO A 125 -21.25 4.65 6.50
N THR A 126 -20.51 4.54 5.39
CA THR A 126 -19.12 4.09 5.41
C THR A 126 -18.21 5.10 6.10
N ALA A 127 -18.28 6.37 5.71
CA ALA A 127 -17.52 7.46 6.35
C ALA A 127 -17.85 7.57 7.84
N ALA A 128 -19.15 7.52 8.20
CA ALA A 128 -19.57 7.51 9.60
C ALA A 128 -19.00 6.32 10.38
N GLY A 129 -18.93 5.14 9.75
CA GLY A 129 -18.30 3.95 10.32
C GLY A 129 -16.81 4.13 10.59
N LEU A 130 -16.07 4.74 9.65
CA LEU A 130 -14.64 5.07 9.80
C LEU A 130 -14.42 6.06 10.97
N LEU A 131 -15.19 7.14 11.01
CA LEU A 131 -15.13 8.12 12.10
C LEU A 131 -15.43 7.49 13.46
N ALA A 132 -16.43 6.62 13.52
CA ALA A 132 -16.77 5.89 14.73
C ALA A 132 -15.65 4.91 15.14
N GLY A 133 -14.98 4.26 14.19
CA GLY A 133 -13.83 3.40 14.44
C GLY A 133 -12.65 4.17 15.02
N TRP A 134 -12.25 5.27 14.37
CA TRP A 134 -11.20 6.14 14.89
C TRP A 134 -11.52 6.73 16.26
N ARG A 135 -12.78 7.12 16.52
CA ARG A 135 -13.18 7.61 17.84
C ARG A 135 -12.98 6.57 18.94
N ARG A 136 -13.21 5.30 18.65
CA ARG A 136 -13.10 4.18 19.62
C ARG A 136 -11.65 3.76 19.87
N ALA A 137 -10.78 3.94 18.90
CA ALA A 137 -9.37 3.60 19.00
C ALA A 137 -8.68 4.42 20.10
N ARG A 138 -7.76 3.79 20.82
CA ARG A 138 -6.81 4.44 21.73
C ARG A 138 -5.61 4.98 20.98
N LEU A 139 -5.19 4.28 19.93
CA LEU A 139 -4.10 4.67 19.03
C LEU A 139 -4.57 4.47 17.59
N ILE A 140 -4.24 5.44 16.72
CA ILE A 140 -4.49 5.40 15.28
C ILE A 140 -3.13 5.49 14.60
N LEU A 141 -2.69 4.40 13.99
CA LEU A 141 -1.44 4.33 13.27
C LEU A 141 -1.67 4.66 11.79
N CYS A 142 -1.20 5.82 11.38
CA CYS A 142 -1.26 6.30 10.01
C CYS A 142 -0.10 5.73 9.18
N LEU A 143 -0.38 5.26 7.99
CA LEU A 143 0.61 4.64 7.11
C LEU A 143 1.36 5.72 6.30
N GLY A 144 2.56 6.06 6.77
CA GLY A 144 3.40 7.10 6.19
C GLY A 144 3.07 8.51 6.68
N THR A 145 4.02 9.42 6.44
CA THR A 145 3.95 10.82 6.88
C THR A 145 2.84 11.61 6.18
N LEU A 146 2.52 11.25 4.93
CA LEU A 146 1.47 11.90 4.14
C LEU A 146 0.09 11.73 4.78
N GLU A 147 -0.26 10.50 5.14
CA GLU A 147 -1.54 10.20 5.83
C GLU A 147 -1.56 10.84 7.22
N LEU A 148 -0.46 10.75 7.97
CA LEU A 148 -0.35 11.36 9.30
C LEU A 148 -0.57 12.88 9.24
N ALA A 149 0.06 13.57 8.29
CA ALA A 149 -0.12 15.01 8.09
C ALA A 149 -1.56 15.34 7.72
N TRP A 150 -2.18 14.55 6.83
CA TRP A 150 -3.57 14.72 6.45
C TRP A 150 -4.51 14.54 7.64
N MET A 151 -4.32 13.49 8.45
CA MET A 151 -5.12 13.21 9.65
C MET A 151 -4.96 14.33 10.69
N ARG A 152 -3.74 14.80 10.96
CA ARG A 152 -3.47 15.92 11.89
C ARG A 152 -4.17 17.21 11.48
N ARG A 153 -4.24 17.49 10.17
CA ARG A 153 -4.91 18.67 9.64
C ARG A 153 -6.44 18.57 9.69
N ARG A 154 -7.00 17.41 9.36
CA ARG A 154 -8.45 17.18 9.27
C ARG A 154 -9.10 16.88 10.61
N PHE A 155 -8.38 16.25 11.52
CA PHE A 155 -8.86 15.79 12.82
C PHE A 155 -7.92 16.25 13.94
N PRO A 156 -7.75 17.58 14.15
CA PRO A 156 -6.80 18.13 15.12
C PRO A 156 -7.10 17.69 16.55
N PHE A 157 -8.36 17.40 16.88
CA PHE A 157 -8.80 16.91 18.19
C PHE A 157 -8.35 15.47 18.48
N TRP A 158 -7.87 14.71 17.49
CA TRP A 158 -7.31 13.37 17.67
C TRP A 158 -5.77 13.34 17.65
N ARG A 159 -5.11 14.49 17.58
CA ARG A 159 -3.64 14.56 17.48
C ARG A 159 -2.92 13.73 18.54
N HIS A 160 -3.49 13.67 19.75
CA HIS A 160 -2.93 12.97 20.91
C HIS A 160 -2.90 11.45 20.75
N LYS A 161 -3.64 10.89 19.81
CA LYS A 161 -3.69 9.44 19.53
C LYS A 161 -3.31 9.08 18.10
N LEU A 162 -2.73 10.01 17.34
CA LEU A 162 -2.21 9.74 16.02
C LEU A 162 -0.74 9.35 16.10
N GLY A 163 -0.43 8.16 15.60
CA GLY A 163 0.92 7.65 15.46
C GLY A 163 1.30 7.41 14.00
N LEU A 164 2.57 7.20 13.78
CA LEU A 164 3.15 6.87 12.47
C LEU A 164 3.54 5.40 12.44
N TRP A 165 3.20 4.71 11.37
CA TRP A 165 3.83 3.45 11.04
C TRP A 165 4.19 3.40 9.56
N THR A 166 5.11 2.51 9.20
CA THR A 166 5.68 2.43 7.86
C THR A 166 5.70 0.98 7.40
N GLY A 167 5.99 0.76 6.13
CA GLY A 167 6.23 -0.56 5.56
C GLY A 167 7.61 -0.65 4.95
N CYS A 168 8.06 -1.87 4.68
CA CYS A 168 9.26 -2.14 3.88
C CYS A 168 9.12 -3.53 3.24
N PRO A 169 9.93 -3.85 2.21
CA PRO A 169 10.05 -5.21 1.71
C PRO A 169 10.50 -6.19 2.80
N ALA A 170 10.25 -7.47 2.58
CA ALA A 170 10.71 -8.50 3.49
C ALA A 170 12.25 -8.61 3.45
N PRO A 171 12.91 -9.04 4.55
CA PRO A 171 14.37 -9.17 4.56
C PRO A 171 14.90 -10.04 3.42
N GLU A 172 14.29 -11.21 3.19
CA GLU A 172 14.66 -12.12 2.10
C GLU A 172 14.45 -11.53 0.69
N GLU A 173 13.49 -10.62 0.54
CA GLU A 173 13.26 -9.89 -0.71
C GLU A 173 14.32 -8.81 -0.91
N ARG A 174 14.75 -8.15 0.16
CA ARG A 174 15.77 -7.10 0.10
C ARG A 174 17.11 -7.61 -0.42
N ASP A 175 17.51 -8.81 -0.05
CA ASP A 175 18.73 -9.44 -0.57
C ASP A 175 18.62 -9.64 -2.09
N LEU A 176 17.48 -10.09 -2.57
CA LEU A 176 17.20 -10.25 -4.00
C LEU A 176 17.19 -8.90 -4.72
N LEU A 177 16.57 -7.87 -4.15
CA LEU A 177 16.55 -6.53 -4.72
C LEU A 177 17.95 -5.92 -4.79
N THR A 178 18.78 -6.15 -3.78
CA THR A 178 20.19 -5.74 -3.77
C THR A 178 20.99 -6.45 -4.86
N ALA A 179 20.76 -7.74 -5.08
CA ALA A 179 21.38 -8.47 -6.19
C ALA A 179 20.97 -7.90 -7.56
N VAL A 180 19.68 -7.58 -7.76
CA VAL A 180 19.18 -6.91 -8.97
C VAL A 180 19.87 -5.56 -9.17
N ARG A 181 20.00 -4.75 -8.11
CA ARG A 181 20.67 -3.44 -8.16
C ARG A 181 22.12 -3.57 -8.63
N ARG A 182 22.88 -4.53 -8.10
CA ARG A 182 24.26 -4.79 -8.51
C ARG A 182 24.37 -5.22 -9.98
N GLN A 183 23.47 -6.09 -10.43
CA GLN A 183 23.41 -6.54 -11.82
C GLN A 183 23.09 -5.37 -12.77
N ARG A 184 22.23 -4.46 -12.35
CA ARG A 184 21.81 -3.30 -13.16
C ARG A 184 22.98 -2.36 -13.51
N ALA A 185 23.98 -2.25 -12.66
CA ALA A 185 25.17 -1.43 -12.88
C ALA A 185 25.98 -1.85 -14.14
N THR A 186 25.74 -3.05 -14.66
CA THR A 186 26.46 -3.60 -15.83
C THR A 186 25.65 -3.60 -17.12
N VAL A 187 24.37 -3.18 -17.08
CA VAL A 187 23.48 -3.21 -18.24
C VAL A 187 23.63 -1.93 -19.07
N LEU A 188 23.96 -2.09 -20.36
CA LEU A 188 24.00 -0.97 -21.28
C LEU A 188 22.59 -0.52 -21.70
N PRO A 189 22.38 0.80 -21.87
CA PRO A 189 21.10 1.32 -22.36
C PRO A 189 20.79 0.79 -23.77
N GLY A 190 19.52 0.45 -23.97
CA GLY A 190 18.99 0.10 -25.29
C GLY A 190 18.59 1.35 -26.11
N PRO A 191 18.04 1.15 -27.32
CA PRO A 191 17.62 2.24 -28.20
C PRO A 191 16.40 3.03 -27.68
N GLY A 192 15.65 2.50 -26.71
CA GLY A 192 14.50 3.12 -26.08
C GLY A 192 14.39 2.77 -24.60
N VAL A 193 13.53 3.47 -23.88
CA VAL A 193 13.31 3.27 -22.45
C VAL A 193 12.28 2.15 -22.22
N ARG A 194 12.65 1.18 -21.41
CA ARG A 194 11.76 0.10 -20.97
C ARG A 194 11.15 0.49 -19.61
N PHE A 195 9.89 0.93 -19.64
CA PHE A 195 9.18 1.30 -18.43
C PHE A 195 8.57 0.07 -17.73
N LEU A 196 8.49 0.14 -16.41
CA LEU A 196 7.77 -0.82 -15.58
C LEU A 196 6.72 -0.11 -14.73
N TRP A 197 5.48 -0.59 -14.79
CA TRP A 197 4.43 -0.23 -13.84
C TRP A 197 3.94 -1.50 -13.13
N ILE A 198 3.83 -1.46 -11.79
CA ILE A 198 3.40 -2.59 -10.98
C ILE A 198 2.20 -2.21 -10.14
N GLY A 199 1.08 -2.91 -10.32
CA GLY A 199 -0.12 -2.70 -9.52
C GLY A 199 -1.38 -3.30 -10.12
N ARG A 200 -2.44 -3.35 -9.32
CA ARG A 200 -3.77 -3.72 -9.83
C ARG A 200 -4.28 -2.64 -10.76
N TRP A 201 -4.92 -3.05 -11.85
CA TRP A 201 -5.55 -2.12 -12.78
C TRP A 201 -6.81 -1.53 -12.14
N ALA A 202 -6.64 -0.42 -11.45
CA ALA A 202 -7.70 0.23 -10.68
C ALA A 202 -7.51 1.75 -10.68
N GLU A 203 -8.60 2.50 -10.65
CA GLU A 203 -8.59 3.96 -10.82
C GLU A 203 -7.70 4.67 -9.79
N HIS A 204 -7.73 4.24 -8.52
CA HIS A 204 -6.88 4.81 -7.47
C HIS A 204 -5.37 4.62 -7.71
N LYS A 205 -4.97 3.67 -8.55
CA LYS A 205 -3.59 3.48 -9.00
C LYS A 205 -3.19 4.44 -10.14
N GLY A 206 -4.11 5.33 -10.55
CA GLY A 206 -3.87 6.35 -11.55
C GLY A 206 -3.76 5.82 -12.97
N THR A 207 -4.52 4.76 -13.31
CA THR A 207 -4.51 4.13 -14.64
C THR A 207 -4.82 5.11 -15.75
N ARG A 208 -5.75 6.06 -15.54
CA ARG A 208 -6.03 7.13 -16.52
C ARG A 208 -4.84 8.04 -16.77
N ARG A 209 -4.10 8.36 -15.70
CA ARG A 209 -2.90 9.19 -15.78
C ARG A 209 -1.79 8.45 -16.51
N LEU A 210 -1.64 7.15 -16.24
CA LEU A 210 -0.72 6.26 -16.94
C LEU A 210 -1.05 6.21 -18.44
N VAL A 211 -2.31 5.92 -18.80
CA VAL A 211 -2.75 5.82 -20.21
C VAL A 211 -2.50 7.13 -20.95
N ARG A 212 -2.82 8.29 -20.36
CA ARG A 212 -2.54 9.59 -20.97
C ARG A 212 -1.04 9.78 -21.24
N PHE A 213 -0.20 9.50 -20.24
CA PHE A 213 1.25 9.56 -20.40
C PHE A 213 1.73 8.64 -21.53
N LEU A 214 1.23 7.42 -21.59
CA LEU A 214 1.61 6.45 -22.62
C LEU A 214 1.20 6.91 -24.03
N HIS A 215 0.04 7.55 -24.18
CA HIS A 215 -0.36 8.12 -25.47
C HIS A 215 0.65 9.14 -25.98
N GLU A 216 1.04 10.07 -25.12
CA GLU A 216 2.00 11.12 -25.48
C GLU A 216 3.40 10.53 -25.68
N ARG A 217 3.85 9.67 -24.78
CA ARG A 217 5.20 9.13 -24.77
C ARG A 217 5.45 8.17 -25.93
N LEU A 218 4.54 7.21 -26.14
CA LEU A 218 4.71 6.22 -27.20
C LEU A 218 4.58 6.84 -28.61
N ALA A 219 3.83 7.93 -28.77
CA ALA A 219 3.80 8.68 -30.03
C ALA A 219 5.12 9.38 -30.33
N ALA A 220 5.72 10.02 -29.31
CA ALA A 220 6.97 10.79 -29.47
C ALA A 220 8.22 9.92 -29.52
N PHE A 221 8.22 8.75 -28.88
CA PHE A 221 9.39 7.86 -28.74
C PHE A 221 9.03 6.44 -29.19
N PRO A 222 9.16 6.13 -30.49
CA PRO A 222 8.75 4.83 -31.03
C PRO A 222 9.49 3.61 -30.48
N ALA A 223 10.70 3.78 -29.96
CA ALA A 223 11.50 2.71 -29.38
C ALA A 223 11.14 2.40 -27.91
N ASP A 224 10.37 3.28 -27.23
CA ASP A 224 10.00 3.06 -25.85
C ASP A 224 8.93 1.96 -25.72
N THR A 225 9.04 1.20 -24.62
CA THR A 225 8.13 0.11 -24.28
C THR A 225 7.71 0.18 -22.81
N ILE A 226 6.60 -0.47 -22.46
CA ILE A 226 6.18 -0.62 -21.07
C ILE A 226 5.72 -2.03 -20.76
N THR A 227 6.10 -2.53 -19.58
CA THR A 227 5.45 -3.68 -18.96
C THR A 227 4.51 -3.21 -17.84
N ILE A 228 3.26 -3.67 -17.88
CA ILE A 228 2.24 -3.43 -16.87
C ILE A 228 2.01 -4.75 -16.14
N ALA A 229 2.52 -4.86 -14.91
CA ALA A 229 2.54 -6.11 -14.13
C ALA A 229 1.57 -6.08 -12.95
N GLY A 230 0.94 -7.24 -12.67
CA GLY A 230 -0.06 -7.38 -11.61
C GLY A 230 -1.41 -6.71 -11.92
N CYS A 231 -1.64 -6.39 -13.19
CA CYS A 231 -2.79 -5.59 -13.63
C CYS A 231 -4.12 -6.36 -13.67
N GLY A 232 -4.08 -7.69 -13.56
CA GLY A 232 -5.27 -8.52 -13.78
C GLY A 232 -5.67 -8.60 -15.26
N PRO A 233 -6.73 -9.35 -15.60
CA PRO A 233 -7.15 -9.55 -16.98
C PRO A 233 -7.82 -8.33 -17.62
N SER A 234 -8.46 -7.46 -16.84
CA SER A 234 -9.23 -6.32 -17.35
C SER A 234 -8.40 -5.18 -17.94
N ALA A 235 -7.09 -5.13 -17.69
CA ALA A 235 -6.24 -4.07 -18.22
C ALA A 235 -6.22 -4.01 -19.75
N ALA A 236 -6.40 -5.15 -20.42
CA ALA A 236 -6.43 -5.23 -21.89
C ALA A 236 -7.64 -4.52 -22.50
N GLU A 237 -8.75 -4.40 -21.76
CA GLU A 237 -9.98 -3.79 -22.23
C GLU A 237 -9.88 -2.25 -22.32
N ASP A 238 -9.04 -1.66 -21.49
CA ASP A 238 -8.88 -0.21 -21.39
C ASP A 238 -7.72 0.33 -22.25
N LEU A 239 -6.94 -0.54 -22.89
CA LEU A 239 -5.77 -0.18 -23.68
C LEU A 239 -6.01 -0.33 -25.19
N PRO A 240 -5.45 0.54 -26.04
CA PRO A 240 -5.54 0.40 -27.48
C PRO A 240 -4.97 -0.95 -27.94
N ALA A 241 -5.76 -1.73 -28.69
CA ALA A 241 -5.37 -3.05 -29.18
C ALA A 241 -4.08 -3.03 -30.03
N GLU A 242 -3.81 -1.92 -30.70
CA GLU A 242 -2.61 -1.73 -31.50
C GLU A 242 -1.34 -1.76 -30.62
N TRP A 243 -1.37 -1.15 -29.44
CA TRP A 243 -0.21 -1.13 -28.53
C TRP A 243 0.15 -2.54 -28.04
N LEU A 244 -0.86 -3.38 -27.82
CA LEU A 244 -0.67 -4.78 -27.44
C LEU A 244 -0.12 -5.61 -28.62
N ARG A 245 -0.68 -5.40 -29.83
CA ARG A 245 -0.30 -6.11 -31.05
C ARG A 245 1.12 -5.78 -31.53
N THR A 246 1.56 -4.55 -31.34
CA THR A 246 2.90 -4.08 -31.70
C THR A 246 3.95 -4.37 -30.61
N HIS A 247 3.56 -5.08 -29.53
CA HIS A 247 4.41 -5.39 -28.36
C HIS A 247 5.02 -4.16 -27.66
N ARG A 248 4.46 -2.96 -27.88
CA ARG A 248 4.88 -1.75 -27.20
C ARG A 248 4.39 -1.72 -25.76
N ILE A 249 3.29 -2.41 -25.46
CA ILE A 249 2.80 -2.68 -24.13
C ILE A 249 2.77 -4.19 -23.92
N ARG A 250 3.46 -4.63 -22.90
CA ARG A 250 3.40 -6.01 -22.40
C ARG A 250 2.56 -6.04 -21.13
N LEU A 251 1.49 -6.84 -21.14
CA LEU A 251 0.70 -7.12 -19.95
C LEU A 251 1.20 -8.39 -19.27
N VAL A 252 1.38 -8.30 -17.94
CA VAL A 252 1.63 -9.42 -17.05
C VAL A 252 0.50 -9.43 -16.01
N PRO A 253 -0.63 -10.10 -16.27
CA PRO A 253 -1.83 -10.02 -15.44
C PRO A 253 -1.58 -10.40 -13.98
N SER A 254 -0.74 -11.41 -13.75
CA SER A 254 -0.28 -11.83 -12.42
C SER A 254 1.16 -12.30 -12.49
N PHE A 255 1.85 -12.20 -11.37
CA PHE A 255 3.20 -12.75 -11.20
C PHE A 255 3.41 -13.15 -9.75
N GLY A 256 4.23 -14.17 -9.52
CA GLY A 256 4.65 -14.61 -8.19
C GLY A 256 5.80 -13.76 -7.66
N ARG A 257 6.00 -13.78 -6.35
CA ARG A 257 7.11 -13.03 -5.70
C ARG A 257 8.48 -13.42 -6.26
N ALA A 258 8.67 -14.68 -6.64
CA ALA A 258 9.91 -15.18 -7.26
C ALA A 258 10.21 -14.56 -8.64
N GLU A 259 9.21 -14.07 -9.35
CA GLU A 259 9.35 -13.44 -10.67
C GLU A 259 9.70 -11.93 -10.58
N LEU A 260 9.47 -11.31 -9.41
CA LEU A 260 9.69 -9.88 -9.21
C LEU A 260 11.13 -9.43 -9.53
N PRO A 261 12.20 -10.13 -9.11
CA PRO A 261 13.58 -9.75 -9.45
C PRO A 261 13.82 -9.66 -10.95
N ALA A 262 13.31 -10.62 -11.73
CA ALA A 262 13.46 -10.63 -13.20
C ALA A 262 12.66 -9.47 -13.85
N LEU A 263 11.47 -9.18 -13.35
CA LEU A 263 10.69 -8.02 -13.79
C LEU A 263 11.48 -6.72 -13.54
N LEU A 264 12.00 -6.54 -12.33
CA LEU A 264 12.76 -5.34 -11.98
C LEU A 264 14.04 -5.21 -12.83
N ALA A 265 14.81 -6.28 -13.01
CA ALA A 265 16.06 -6.27 -13.78
C ALA A 265 15.86 -5.93 -15.28
N GLY A 266 14.71 -6.31 -15.83
CA GLY A 266 14.41 -6.16 -17.26
C GLY A 266 14.04 -4.74 -17.73
N HIS A 267 13.98 -3.74 -16.84
CA HIS A 267 13.45 -2.40 -17.14
C HIS A 267 14.41 -1.28 -16.75
N ASP A 268 14.23 -0.10 -17.33
CA ASP A 268 15.13 1.05 -17.18
C ASP A 268 14.56 2.13 -16.25
N ALA A 269 13.23 2.25 -16.16
CA ALA A 269 12.55 3.21 -15.30
C ALA A 269 11.21 2.66 -14.78
N GLY A 270 10.91 2.93 -13.51
CA GLY A 270 9.63 2.63 -12.88
C GLY A 270 8.63 3.78 -13.02
N LEU A 271 7.35 3.46 -13.11
CA LEU A 271 6.24 4.42 -13.05
C LEU A 271 5.36 4.12 -11.86
N PHE A 272 5.13 5.12 -11.01
CA PHE A 272 4.24 5.05 -9.87
C PHE A 272 3.21 6.18 -9.95
N THR A 273 2.03 5.87 -10.46
CA THR A 273 1.02 6.86 -10.89
C THR A 273 -0.15 7.02 -9.93
N SER A 274 -0.10 6.38 -8.76
CA SER A 274 -1.20 6.32 -7.79
C SER A 274 -1.80 7.69 -7.48
N GLU A 275 -3.12 7.76 -7.38
CA GLU A 275 -3.87 8.94 -6.94
C GLU A 275 -4.23 8.85 -5.46
N VAL A 276 -4.39 7.64 -4.95
CA VAL A 276 -4.50 7.33 -3.52
C VAL A 276 -3.72 6.06 -3.23
N GLU A 277 -2.79 6.14 -2.32
CA GLU A 277 -1.93 5.02 -1.94
C GLU A 277 -1.72 4.96 -0.43
N GLY A 278 -1.59 3.76 0.11
CA GLY A 278 -1.14 3.55 1.48
C GLY A 278 0.38 3.76 1.59
N TRP A 279 1.12 2.70 1.46
CA TRP A 279 2.59 2.76 1.41
C TRP A 279 3.11 2.71 -0.03
N GLY A 280 2.67 1.71 -0.79
CA GLY A 280 3.16 1.45 -2.14
C GLY A 280 4.42 0.58 -2.13
N LEU A 281 4.29 -0.68 -1.70
CA LEU A 281 5.43 -1.62 -1.68
C LEU A 281 6.13 -1.71 -3.03
N SER A 282 5.39 -1.66 -4.13
CA SER A 282 5.99 -1.67 -5.47
C SER A 282 6.93 -0.48 -5.74
N LEU A 283 6.64 0.70 -5.15
CA LEU A 283 7.56 1.84 -5.19
C LEU A 283 8.85 1.52 -4.45
N ASN A 284 8.73 0.97 -3.24
CA ASN A 284 9.87 0.56 -2.42
C ASN A 284 10.75 -0.48 -3.14
N GLU A 285 10.11 -1.51 -3.68
CA GLU A 285 10.77 -2.61 -4.42
C GLU A 285 11.53 -2.09 -5.64
N MET A 286 10.92 -1.20 -6.43
CA MET A 286 11.57 -0.58 -7.57
C MET A 286 12.79 0.24 -7.14
N LEU A 287 12.68 1.07 -6.11
CA LEU A 287 13.77 1.89 -5.62
C LEU A 287 14.93 1.04 -5.04
N GLU A 288 14.61 0.06 -4.20
CA GLU A 288 15.64 -0.84 -3.62
C GLU A 288 16.35 -1.68 -4.69
N SER A 289 15.69 -1.98 -5.80
CA SER A 289 16.33 -2.64 -6.95
C SER A 289 17.23 -1.72 -7.78
N GLY A 290 17.36 -0.45 -7.38
CA GLY A 290 18.13 0.56 -8.12
C GLY A 290 17.42 1.14 -9.34
N LEU A 291 16.13 0.85 -9.52
CA LEU A 291 15.35 1.39 -10.64
C LEU A 291 14.96 2.84 -10.33
N PRO A 292 15.28 3.84 -11.17
CA PRO A 292 14.76 5.17 -11.02
C PRO A 292 13.24 5.16 -11.23
N VAL A 293 12.49 5.83 -10.34
CA VAL A 293 11.03 5.81 -10.35
C VAL A 293 10.47 7.21 -10.52
N TYR A 294 9.59 7.37 -11.50
CA TYR A 294 8.78 8.58 -11.67
C TYR A 294 7.46 8.38 -10.93
N ALA A 295 7.27 9.15 -9.85
CA ALA A 295 6.18 8.95 -8.91
C ALA A 295 5.30 10.20 -8.74
N THR A 296 4.01 9.98 -8.55
CA THR A 296 3.10 10.98 -7.99
C THR A 296 3.35 11.13 -6.49
N GLU A 297 3.04 12.29 -5.91
CA GLU A 297 3.22 12.56 -4.48
C GLU A 297 2.18 11.81 -3.62
N GLN A 298 2.26 10.47 -3.61
CA GLN A 298 1.34 9.58 -2.90
C GLN A 298 2.09 8.47 -2.15
N GLY A 299 1.43 7.91 -1.14
CA GLY A 299 2.00 6.81 -0.35
C GLY A 299 3.31 7.19 0.33
N ALA A 300 4.30 6.33 0.22
CA ALA A 300 5.62 6.48 0.83
C ALA A 300 6.55 7.48 0.13
N VAL A 301 6.12 8.17 -0.93
CA VAL A 301 6.99 9.08 -1.69
C VAL A 301 7.70 10.10 -0.80
N PRO A 302 7.02 10.86 0.08
CA PRO A 302 7.72 11.82 0.96
C PRO A 302 8.63 11.13 2.00
N ASP A 303 8.31 9.91 2.41
CA ASP A 303 9.09 9.15 3.39
C ASP A 303 10.38 8.57 2.81
N LEU A 304 10.35 8.19 1.51
CA LEU A 304 11.47 7.57 0.79
C LEU A 304 12.37 8.58 0.07
N ARG A 305 11.85 9.77 -0.24
CA ARG A 305 12.61 10.80 -0.99
C ARG A 305 13.95 11.18 -0.37
N PRO A 306 14.09 11.32 0.97
CA PRO A 306 15.39 11.65 1.57
C PRO A 306 16.46 10.58 1.33
N ASP A 307 16.06 9.31 1.19
CA ASP A 307 16.97 8.18 0.99
C ASP A 307 17.23 7.87 -0.49
N PHE A 308 16.35 8.34 -1.39
CA PHE A 308 16.47 8.15 -2.84
C PHE A 308 16.35 9.48 -3.60
N PRO A 309 17.15 10.52 -3.28
CA PRO A 309 16.94 11.88 -3.79
C PRO A 309 17.09 12.01 -5.30
N THR A 310 17.88 11.15 -5.95
CA THR A 310 18.10 11.16 -7.39
C THR A 310 17.24 10.15 -8.14
N ALA A 311 16.92 9.02 -7.51
CA ALA A 311 16.14 7.95 -8.12
C ALA A 311 14.63 8.20 -8.05
N LEU A 312 14.13 8.88 -7.01
CA LEU A 312 12.71 9.16 -6.84
C LEU A 312 12.36 10.53 -7.43
N ARG A 313 11.82 10.49 -8.63
CA ARG A 313 11.53 11.66 -9.48
C ARG A 313 10.03 11.91 -9.58
N GLN A 314 9.67 13.13 -9.98
CA GLN A 314 8.27 13.51 -10.15
C GLN A 314 7.68 12.94 -11.44
N PHE A 315 6.49 12.37 -11.37
CA PHE A 315 5.68 11.98 -12.52
C PHE A 315 4.88 13.18 -13.07
N PRO A 316 4.72 13.36 -14.39
CA PRO A 316 5.28 12.54 -15.45
C PRO A 316 6.76 12.84 -15.72
N PRO A 317 7.52 11.88 -16.26
CA PRO A 317 8.87 12.16 -16.74
C PRO A 317 8.87 13.16 -17.89
N GLY A 318 9.94 13.95 -17.98
CA GLY A 318 10.19 14.82 -19.14
C GLY A 318 10.51 14.01 -20.42
N PRO A 319 10.72 14.71 -21.54
CA PRO A 319 11.04 14.07 -22.80
C PRO A 319 12.34 13.25 -22.72
N THR A 320 13.36 13.79 -22.10
CA THR A 320 14.63 13.08 -21.88
C THR A 320 14.62 12.35 -20.56
N ILE A 321 14.88 11.04 -20.60
CA ILE A 321 15.04 10.20 -19.41
C ILE A 321 16.53 9.90 -19.27
N GLU A 322 17.11 10.48 -18.23
CA GLU A 322 18.49 10.16 -17.88
C GLU A 322 18.52 8.78 -17.22
N LEU A 323 19.13 7.82 -17.90
CA LEU A 323 19.44 6.52 -17.35
C LEU A 323 20.67 6.69 -16.46
N MET A 324 20.45 6.69 -15.16
CA MET A 324 21.50 6.87 -14.16
C MET A 324 22.08 5.54 -13.71
N SER A 325 23.26 5.60 -13.12
CA SER A 325 23.76 4.49 -12.30
C SER A 325 22.71 4.09 -11.28
N PRO A 326 22.58 2.79 -10.94
CA PRO A 326 21.63 2.34 -9.95
C PRO A 326 21.74 3.13 -8.65
N ALA A 327 20.63 3.65 -8.16
CA ALA A 327 20.62 4.43 -6.95
C ALA A 327 20.88 3.53 -5.73
N GLU A 328 21.83 3.93 -4.91
CA GLU A 328 22.01 3.35 -3.58
C GLU A 328 21.09 4.10 -2.59
N PRO A 329 20.45 3.39 -1.65
CA PRO A 329 19.71 4.04 -0.60
C PRO A 329 20.64 4.85 0.32
N GLY A 330 20.13 5.93 0.89
CA GLY A 330 20.86 6.72 1.88
C GLY A 330 21.26 5.87 3.10
N PRO A 331 22.30 6.25 3.83
CA PRO A 331 22.87 5.44 4.93
C PRO A 331 21.89 5.14 6.07
N ALA A 332 20.93 6.03 6.32
CA ALA A 332 19.91 5.85 7.36
C ALA A 332 18.71 5.00 6.90
N TYR A 333 18.66 4.58 5.64
CA TYR A 333 17.53 3.87 5.09
C TYR A 333 17.27 2.54 5.79
N GLU A 334 18.29 1.70 5.90
CA GLU A 334 18.19 0.38 6.52
C GLU A 334 17.84 0.45 8.01
N GLU A 335 18.30 1.48 8.72
CA GLU A 335 17.94 1.70 10.11
C GLU A 335 16.47 2.07 10.29
N ARG A 336 15.89 2.82 9.35
CA ARG A 336 14.51 3.30 9.40
C ARG A 336 13.50 2.28 8.89
N PHE A 337 13.83 1.62 7.78
CA PHE A 337 12.92 0.74 7.04
C PHE A 337 13.33 -0.73 7.14
N ASN A 338 13.39 -1.25 8.35
CA ASN A 338 13.48 -2.67 8.64
C ASN A 338 12.40 -3.10 9.64
N TRP A 339 12.03 -4.36 9.64
CA TRP A 339 10.92 -4.85 10.46
C TRP A 339 11.19 -4.79 11.96
N ALA A 340 12.45 -4.89 12.41
CA ALA A 340 12.81 -4.74 13.81
C ALA A 340 12.57 -3.31 14.30
N SER A 341 12.97 -2.30 13.53
CA SER A 341 12.74 -0.87 13.83
C SER A 341 11.26 -0.51 13.76
N ILE A 342 10.53 -1.05 12.76
CA ILE A 342 9.09 -0.83 12.61
C ILE A 342 8.34 -1.43 13.81
N ALA A 343 8.67 -2.65 14.22
CA ALA A 343 8.05 -3.29 15.37
C ALA A 343 8.40 -2.57 16.69
N ARG A 344 9.64 -2.11 16.84
CA ARG A 344 10.05 -1.28 17.99
C ARG A 344 9.24 0.02 18.06
N SER A 345 9.11 0.73 16.96
CA SER A 345 8.32 1.97 16.89
C SER A 345 6.84 1.72 17.21
N TRP A 346 6.27 0.64 16.67
CA TRP A 346 4.90 0.22 16.98
C TRP A 346 4.72 -0.05 18.49
N GLU A 347 5.65 -0.80 19.09
CA GLU A 347 5.63 -1.14 20.51
C GLU A 347 5.68 0.09 21.40
N ILE A 348 6.62 1.03 21.14
CA ILE A 348 6.76 2.28 21.89
C ILE A 348 5.46 3.08 21.84
N GLN A 349 4.89 3.31 20.66
CA GLN A 349 3.66 4.07 20.49
C GLN A 349 2.48 3.42 21.21
N VAL A 350 2.39 2.08 21.19
CA VAL A 350 1.35 1.34 21.93
C VAL A 350 1.54 1.51 23.45
N GLN A 351 2.75 1.37 23.95
CA GLN A 351 3.05 1.55 25.37
C GLN A 351 2.72 2.97 25.85
N GLU A 352 3.14 4.00 25.10
CA GLU A 352 2.81 5.40 25.38
C GLU A 352 1.29 5.63 25.41
N SER A 353 0.58 5.08 24.42
CA SER A 353 -0.88 5.22 24.37
C SER A 353 -1.64 4.47 25.48
N ARG A 354 -1.01 3.46 26.11
CA ARG A 354 -1.55 2.76 27.29
C ARG A 354 -1.35 3.55 28.58
N LEU A 355 -0.28 4.35 28.65
CA LEU A 355 0.03 5.19 29.80
C LEU A 355 -0.75 6.52 29.79
N SER A 356 -1.09 7.02 28.61
CA SER A 356 -1.93 8.23 28.44
C SER A 356 -3.39 7.91 28.72
N LYS A 357 -3.81 8.06 29.99
CA LYS A 357 -5.20 7.85 30.44
C LYS A 357 -6.06 9.07 30.19
#